data_9f450fa9d88134b704b8710d8fad7e0e
#
_entry.id   9f450fa9d88134b704b8710d8fad7e0e
#
_cell.length_a   1.000
_cell.length_b   1.000
_cell.length_c   1.000
_cell.angle_alpha   90.00
_cell.angle_beta   90.00
_cell.angle_gamma   90.00
#
_symmetry.space_group_name_H-M   'P 1'
#
loop_
_entity.id
_entity.type
_entity.pdbx_description
1 polymer ?
#
loop_
_entity_poly.entity_id
_entity_poly.type
_entity_poly.pdbx_seq_one_letter_code
_entity_poly.pdbx_strand_id
1 'polypeptide(L)'
;IHEDPEAAIRKLAPTLQKISAERIQVELTKLLISPHPDTLRDAYDMGVTKVILPEFDAMMETPQKHKHHKYNVGEHTLHALIEIAPEKNLRYAILLHDIGKPETLTVDEDGTTHFHGHPAVGEEMARRILRRLRFDNDTVAVVTRLVRYHDYGNDVTPDLRIVRRAVNKIGEDIFPLLFPVRQADILAQSDYLRAEKLENLELWKQLYEEMLEKKQCVSLKTLAVTGRDLI
;
A
#
# COMPACT_ATOMS: atom_id res chain seq x y z
N ILE A 1 -30.99 31.67 1.91
CA ILE A 1 -30.74 30.38 2.63
C ILE A 1 -29.61 29.74 1.87
N HIS A 2 -28.37 29.83 2.39
CA HIS A 2 -27.25 29.05 1.84
C HIS A 2 -27.48 27.61 2.25
N GLU A 3 -27.72 26.73 1.28
CA GLU A 3 -27.74 25.29 1.50
C GLU A 3 -26.33 24.89 1.97
N ASP A 4 -26.22 24.14 3.06
CA ASP A 4 -24.95 23.63 3.57
C ASP A 4 -24.29 22.76 2.47
N PRO A 5 -23.07 23.09 2.01
CA PRO A 5 -22.41 22.35 0.92
C PRO A 5 -22.28 20.86 1.22
N GLU A 6 -22.01 20.47 2.48
CA GLU A 6 -21.91 19.06 2.88
C GLU A 6 -23.25 18.34 2.76
N ALA A 7 -24.32 18.96 3.19
CA ALA A 7 -25.70 18.42 3.06
C ALA A 7 -26.03 18.18 1.59
N ALA A 8 -25.66 19.12 0.71
CA ALA A 8 -25.87 18.99 -0.73
C ALA A 8 -25.06 17.81 -1.31
N ILE A 9 -23.79 17.64 -0.89
CA ILE A 9 -22.94 16.52 -1.33
C ILE A 9 -23.54 15.19 -0.87
N ARG A 10 -23.94 15.05 0.40
CA ARG A 10 -24.60 13.84 0.92
C ARG A 10 -25.83 13.45 0.13
N LYS A 11 -26.66 14.42 -0.23
CA LYS A 11 -27.87 14.23 -1.03
C LYS A 11 -27.56 13.76 -2.45
N LEU A 12 -26.47 14.25 -3.04
CA LEU A 12 -26.05 13.95 -4.41
C LEU A 12 -25.16 12.73 -4.54
N ALA A 13 -24.46 12.28 -3.48
CA ALA A 13 -23.54 11.16 -3.50
C ALA A 13 -24.10 9.91 -4.22
N PRO A 14 -25.37 9.48 -4.03
CA PRO A 14 -25.92 8.33 -4.74
C PRO A 14 -25.93 8.49 -6.27
N THR A 15 -25.94 9.73 -6.77
CA THR A 15 -25.95 9.98 -8.23
C THR A 15 -24.63 9.65 -8.90
N LEU A 16 -23.53 9.48 -8.13
CA LEU A 16 -22.23 9.06 -8.61
C LEU A 16 -22.27 7.67 -9.29
N GLN A 17 -23.27 6.84 -9.00
CA GLN A 17 -23.50 5.59 -9.72
C GLN A 17 -23.72 5.79 -11.23
N LYS A 18 -24.11 7.01 -11.66
CA LYS A 18 -24.31 7.36 -13.07
C LYS A 18 -23.03 7.88 -13.74
N ILE A 19 -21.98 8.10 -12.97
CA ILE A 19 -20.69 8.60 -13.48
C ILE A 19 -19.84 7.43 -13.95
N SER A 20 -19.16 7.59 -15.08
CA SER A 20 -18.29 6.52 -15.60
C SER A 20 -17.11 6.24 -14.67
N ALA A 21 -16.67 4.98 -14.65
CA ALA A 21 -15.57 4.54 -13.80
C ALA A 21 -14.28 5.30 -14.10
N GLU A 22 -14.03 5.66 -15.35
CA GLU A 22 -12.85 6.42 -15.78
C GLU A 22 -12.85 7.84 -15.17
N ARG A 23 -14.00 8.49 -15.11
CA ARG A 23 -14.10 9.82 -14.47
C ARG A 23 -13.90 9.73 -12.96
N ILE A 24 -14.49 8.71 -12.31
CA ILE A 24 -14.25 8.43 -10.88
C ILE A 24 -12.76 8.18 -10.64
N GLN A 25 -12.11 7.34 -11.44
CA GLN A 25 -10.68 7.06 -11.37
C GLN A 25 -9.85 8.35 -11.44
N VAL A 26 -10.14 9.24 -12.40
CA VAL A 26 -9.39 10.49 -12.57
C VAL A 26 -9.51 11.38 -11.34
N GLU A 27 -10.73 11.58 -10.81
CA GLU A 27 -10.92 12.45 -9.66
C GLU A 27 -10.36 11.83 -8.36
N LEU A 28 -10.52 10.52 -8.15
CA LEU A 28 -9.90 9.82 -7.03
C LEU A 28 -8.36 9.90 -7.10
N THR A 29 -7.78 9.74 -8.29
CA THR A 29 -6.33 9.87 -8.47
C THR A 29 -5.86 11.28 -8.12
N LYS A 30 -6.54 12.33 -8.59
CA LYS A 30 -6.21 13.73 -8.24
C LYS A 30 -6.25 13.97 -6.72
N LEU A 31 -7.26 13.44 -6.04
CA LEU A 31 -7.37 13.53 -4.59
C LEU A 31 -6.18 12.83 -3.93
N LEU A 32 -5.88 11.60 -4.31
CA LEU A 32 -4.82 10.81 -3.68
C LEU A 32 -3.43 11.41 -3.89
N ILE A 33 -3.11 11.98 -5.06
CA ILE A 33 -1.81 12.62 -5.32
C ILE A 33 -1.74 14.08 -4.88
N SER A 34 -2.82 14.64 -4.32
CA SER A 34 -2.84 15.98 -3.77
C SER A 34 -1.98 16.07 -2.49
N PRO A 35 -1.67 17.30 -2.01
CA PRO A 35 -1.04 17.50 -0.71
C PRO A 35 -1.88 17.01 0.48
N HIS A 36 -3.18 16.82 0.30
CA HIS A 36 -4.15 16.45 1.34
C HIS A 36 -4.95 15.19 0.96
N PRO A 37 -4.30 14.01 0.81
CA PRO A 37 -4.99 12.77 0.47
C PRO A 37 -5.93 12.29 1.59
N ASP A 38 -5.72 12.76 2.80
CA ASP A 38 -6.53 12.53 4.01
C ASP A 38 -7.95 13.12 3.91
N THR A 39 -8.20 14.05 2.95
CA THR A 39 -9.56 14.53 2.61
C THR A 39 -10.46 13.40 2.06
N LEU A 40 -9.92 12.22 1.79
CA LEU A 40 -10.73 11.01 1.55
C LEU A 40 -11.63 10.68 2.75
N ARG A 41 -11.29 11.13 3.97
CA ARG A 41 -12.17 11.08 5.15
C ARG A 41 -13.45 11.87 4.93
N ASP A 42 -13.35 13.11 4.41
CA ASP A 42 -14.51 13.95 4.17
C ASP A 42 -15.44 13.26 3.14
N ALA A 43 -14.84 12.62 2.13
CA ALA A 43 -15.59 11.81 1.16
C ALA A 43 -16.33 10.63 1.83
N TYR A 44 -15.71 9.99 2.82
CA TYR A 44 -16.35 8.94 3.63
C TYR A 44 -17.49 9.52 4.46
N ASP A 45 -17.25 10.59 5.22
CA ASP A 45 -18.27 11.23 6.08
C ASP A 45 -19.48 11.73 5.29
N MET A 46 -19.26 12.11 4.04
CA MET A 46 -20.32 12.55 3.12
C MET A 46 -20.97 11.40 2.32
N GLY A 47 -20.55 10.15 2.52
CA GLY A 47 -21.10 8.97 1.86
C GLY A 47 -20.70 8.80 0.40
N VAL A 48 -19.68 9.52 -0.07
CA VAL A 48 -19.14 9.42 -1.42
C VAL A 48 -18.41 8.08 -1.61
N THR A 49 -17.56 7.69 -0.67
CA THR A 49 -16.81 6.44 -0.72
C THR A 49 -17.71 5.22 -0.77
N LYS A 50 -18.87 5.27 -0.09
CA LYS A 50 -19.87 4.19 -0.12
C LYS A 50 -20.33 3.84 -1.54
N VAL A 51 -20.25 4.78 -2.46
CA VAL A 51 -20.64 4.59 -3.86
C VAL A 51 -19.45 4.20 -4.73
N ILE A 52 -18.29 4.84 -4.55
CA ILE A 52 -17.15 4.69 -5.45
C ILE A 52 -16.14 3.64 -4.98
N LEU A 53 -16.01 3.45 -3.66
CA LEU A 53 -15.06 2.55 -3.01
C LEU A 53 -15.61 2.01 -1.68
N PRO A 54 -16.72 1.23 -1.69
CA PRO A 54 -17.37 0.74 -0.47
C PRO A 54 -16.45 -0.14 0.39
N GLU A 55 -15.41 -0.70 -0.18
CA GLU A 55 -14.40 -1.47 0.54
C GLU A 55 -13.62 -0.59 1.53
N PHE A 56 -13.45 0.71 1.23
CA PHE A 56 -12.84 1.67 2.16
C PHE A 56 -13.76 1.94 3.36
N ASP A 57 -15.08 1.99 3.16
CA ASP A 57 -16.03 2.10 4.26
C ASP A 57 -15.89 0.92 5.22
N ALA A 58 -15.75 -0.30 4.70
CA ALA A 58 -15.50 -1.48 5.52
C ALA A 58 -14.20 -1.36 6.33
N MET A 59 -13.14 -0.76 5.77
CA MET A 59 -11.90 -0.49 6.51
C MET A 59 -12.13 0.52 7.63
N MET A 60 -12.91 1.58 7.41
CA MET A 60 -13.25 2.57 8.44
C MET A 60 -14.04 1.98 9.60
N GLU A 61 -14.82 0.93 9.35
CA GLU A 61 -15.61 0.21 10.35
C GLU A 61 -14.85 -0.92 11.05
N THR A 62 -13.64 -1.27 10.57
CA THR A 62 -12.86 -2.40 11.09
C THR A 62 -11.90 -1.97 12.21
N PRO A 63 -12.10 -2.41 13.46
CA PRO A 63 -11.23 -2.07 14.57
C PRO A 63 -9.90 -2.83 14.51
N GLN A 64 -8.82 -2.20 14.98
CA GLN A 64 -7.52 -2.84 15.19
C GLN A 64 -7.13 -2.76 16.66
N LYS A 65 -7.57 -3.72 17.46
CA LYS A 65 -7.27 -3.82 18.90
C LYS A 65 -5.98 -4.61 19.10
N HIS A 66 -4.86 -3.97 18.82
CA HIS A 66 -3.53 -4.54 19.05
C HIS A 66 -2.53 -3.42 19.37
N LYS A 67 -1.49 -3.70 20.16
CA LYS A 67 -0.48 -2.73 20.62
C LYS A 67 0.24 -1.98 19.49
N HIS A 68 0.29 -2.54 18.30
CA HIS A 68 0.90 -1.92 17.11
C HIS A 68 -0.01 -0.88 16.45
N HIS A 69 -1.29 -0.79 16.79
CA HIS A 69 -2.25 0.07 16.12
C HIS A 69 -2.92 1.05 17.07
N LYS A 70 -3.04 2.31 16.66
CA LYS A 70 -3.78 3.39 17.36
C LYS A 70 -5.18 3.57 16.80
N TYR A 71 -5.38 3.21 15.53
CA TYR A 71 -6.50 3.57 14.70
C TYR A 71 -7.23 2.32 14.19
N ASN A 72 -8.48 2.48 13.72
CA ASN A 72 -9.10 1.48 12.87
C ASN A 72 -8.34 1.33 11.55
N VAL A 73 -8.70 0.37 10.70
CA VAL A 73 -7.97 0.08 9.45
C VAL A 73 -8.00 1.27 8.48
N GLY A 74 -9.15 1.93 8.34
CA GLY A 74 -9.30 3.08 7.45
C GLY A 74 -8.53 4.31 7.91
N GLU A 75 -8.62 4.64 9.21
CA GLU A 75 -7.87 5.74 9.80
C GLU A 75 -6.36 5.54 9.69
N HIS A 76 -5.88 4.33 9.96
CA HIS A 76 -4.49 3.95 9.74
C HIS A 76 -4.07 4.21 8.28
N THR A 77 -4.90 3.81 7.33
CA THR A 77 -4.64 4.03 5.90
C THR A 77 -4.58 5.50 5.52
N LEU A 78 -5.46 6.35 6.09
CA LEU A 78 -5.41 7.80 5.87
C LEU A 78 -4.12 8.42 6.40
N HIS A 79 -3.65 8.00 7.58
CA HIS A 79 -2.36 8.44 8.12
C HIS A 79 -1.19 7.96 7.24
N ALA A 80 -1.21 6.72 6.76
CA ALA A 80 -0.16 6.21 5.87
C ALA A 80 -0.13 6.94 4.51
N LEU A 81 -1.27 7.38 4.01
CA LEU A 81 -1.36 8.18 2.77
C LEU A 81 -0.61 9.52 2.90
N ILE A 82 -0.56 10.14 4.06
CA ILE A 82 0.16 11.40 4.26
C ILE A 82 1.68 11.17 4.20
N GLU A 83 2.14 10.02 4.67
CA GLU A 83 3.57 9.68 4.82
C GLU A 83 4.25 9.22 3.53
N ILE A 84 3.48 8.96 2.45
CA ILE A 84 4.05 8.45 1.20
C ILE A 84 4.08 9.52 0.10
N ALA A 85 5.09 9.44 -0.79
CA ALA A 85 5.20 10.34 -1.93
C ALA A 85 3.93 10.38 -2.79
N PRO A 86 3.59 11.55 -3.40
CA PRO A 86 2.39 11.73 -4.20
C PRO A 86 2.51 11.09 -5.60
N GLU A 87 2.92 9.84 -5.65
CA GLU A 87 3.02 9.03 -6.86
C GLU A 87 1.81 8.09 -6.97
N LYS A 88 1.20 8.04 -8.15
CA LYS A 88 -0.05 7.28 -8.39
C LYS A 88 0.02 5.86 -7.83
N ASN A 89 1.00 5.08 -8.24
CA ASN A 89 1.07 3.66 -7.85
C ASN A 89 1.34 3.47 -6.35
N LEU A 90 2.18 4.32 -5.75
CA LEU A 90 2.47 4.27 -4.31
C LEU A 90 1.25 4.67 -3.47
N ARG A 91 0.53 5.73 -3.88
CA ARG A 91 -0.69 6.17 -3.20
C ARG A 91 -1.81 5.12 -3.27
N TYR A 92 -1.99 4.46 -4.43
CA TYR A 92 -2.94 3.34 -4.54
C TYR A 92 -2.47 2.09 -3.79
N ALA A 93 -1.17 1.81 -3.75
CA ALA A 93 -0.65 0.72 -2.94
C ALA A 93 -0.97 0.93 -1.45
N ILE A 94 -0.75 2.13 -0.92
CA ILE A 94 -1.11 2.47 0.46
C ILE A 94 -2.62 2.48 0.67
N LEU A 95 -3.41 3.06 -0.23
CA LEU A 95 -4.87 3.03 -0.10
C LEU A 95 -5.42 1.61 0.05
N LEU A 96 -4.80 0.64 -0.62
CA LEU A 96 -5.28 -0.74 -0.74
C LEU A 96 -4.46 -1.76 0.06
N HIS A 97 -3.36 -1.39 0.75
CA HIS A 97 -2.48 -2.36 1.40
C HIS A 97 -3.20 -3.24 2.42
N ASP A 98 -4.09 -2.65 3.18
CA ASP A 98 -4.87 -3.28 4.25
C ASP A 98 -6.32 -3.60 3.87
N ILE A 99 -6.69 -3.50 2.59
CA ILE A 99 -8.07 -3.68 2.11
C ILE A 99 -8.63 -5.09 2.39
N GLY A 100 -7.77 -6.07 2.59
CA GLY A 100 -8.14 -7.45 2.94
C GLY A 100 -8.42 -7.67 4.42
N LYS A 101 -8.10 -6.72 5.30
CA LYS A 101 -8.28 -6.86 6.75
C LYS A 101 -9.73 -7.06 7.18
N PRO A 102 -10.72 -6.32 6.64
CA PRO A 102 -12.13 -6.55 7.01
C PRO A 102 -12.59 -8.00 6.77
N GLU A 103 -12.14 -8.62 5.65
CA GLU A 103 -12.54 -10.00 5.30
C GLU A 103 -11.76 -11.08 6.09
N THR A 104 -10.65 -10.72 6.73
CA THR A 104 -9.78 -11.66 7.46
C THR A 104 -9.77 -11.42 8.97
N LEU A 105 -10.62 -10.53 9.46
CA LEU A 105 -10.72 -10.21 10.89
C LEU A 105 -11.10 -11.44 11.70
N THR A 106 -10.27 -11.76 12.69
CA THR A 106 -10.59 -12.67 13.78
C THR A 106 -10.32 -11.98 15.12
N VAL A 107 -11.01 -12.40 16.16
CA VAL A 107 -10.91 -11.79 17.49
C VAL A 107 -10.70 -12.91 18.51
N ASP A 108 -9.65 -12.79 19.31
CA ASP A 108 -9.37 -13.73 20.39
C ASP A 108 -10.29 -13.49 21.60
N GLU A 109 -10.25 -14.41 22.59
CA GLU A 109 -11.06 -14.34 23.80
C GLU A 109 -10.80 -13.06 24.64
N ASP A 110 -9.59 -12.51 24.58
CA ASP A 110 -9.20 -11.25 25.25
C ASP A 110 -9.58 -10.00 24.45
N GLY A 111 -10.18 -10.17 23.27
CA GLY A 111 -10.58 -9.07 22.38
C GLY A 111 -9.49 -8.56 21.44
N THR A 112 -8.32 -9.21 21.39
CA THR A 112 -7.25 -8.88 20.43
C THR A 112 -7.67 -9.25 19.01
N THR A 113 -7.40 -8.36 18.05
CA THR A 113 -7.74 -8.56 16.65
C THR A 113 -6.57 -9.10 15.84
N HIS A 114 -6.85 -10.03 14.93
CA HIS A 114 -5.89 -10.61 14.00
C HIS A 114 -6.42 -10.57 12.55
N PHE A 115 -5.50 -10.56 11.58
CA PHE A 115 -5.81 -10.41 10.15
C PHE A 115 -4.98 -11.37 9.30
N HIS A 116 -4.95 -12.64 9.66
CA HIS A 116 -4.12 -13.64 8.98
C HIS A 116 -4.47 -13.78 7.50
N GLY A 117 -3.46 -13.65 6.64
CA GLY A 117 -3.61 -13.79 5.19
C GLY A 117 -4.19 -12.56 4.48
N HIS A 118 -4.42 -11.44 5.17
CA HIS A 118 -4.96 -10.23 4.55
C HIS A 118 -4.19 -9.74 3.31
N PRO A 119 -2.85 -9.92 3.13
CA PRO A 119 -2.20 -9.47 1.92
C PRO A 119 -2.60 -10.28 0.68
N ALA A 120 -2.91 -11.57 0.86
CA ALA A 120 -3.39 -12.41 -0.25
C ALA A 120 -4.83 -12.05 -0.66
N VAL A 121 -5.70 -11.88 0.32
CA VAL A 121 -7.08 -11.41 0.10
C VAL A 121 -7.07 -10.01 -0.48
N GLY A 122 -6.23 -9.13 0.08
CA GLY A 122 -6.03 -7.75 -0.37
C GLY A 122 -5.56 -7.65 -1.82
N GLU A 123 -4.64 -8.50 -2.27
CA GLU A 123 -4.22 -8.56 -3.67
C GLU A 123 -5.40 -8.78 -4.62
N GLU A 124 -6.26 -9.76 -4.32
CA GLU A 124 -7.42 -10.07 -5.16
C GLU A 124 -8.48 -8.96 -5.11
N MET A 125 -8.72 -8.38 -3.93
CA MET A 125 -9.62 -7.24 -3.78
C MET A 125 -9.09 -6.02 -4.54
N ALA A 126 -7.82 -5.67 -4.39
CA ALA A 126 -7.19 -4.57 -5.11
C ALA A 126 -7.29 -4.76 -6.63
N ARG A 127 -7.07 -5.98 -7.13
CA ARG A 127 -7.21 -6.31 -8.55
C ARG A 127 -8.63 -6.05 -9.05
N ARG A 128 -9.65 -6.49 -8.30
CA ARG A 128 -11.07 -6.25 -8.63
C ARG A 128 -11.41 -4.75 -8.62
N ILE A 129 -10.96 -4.02 -7.60
CA ILE A 129 -11.20 -2.58 -7.44
C ILE A 129 -10.58 -1.80 -8.60
N LEU A 130 -9.29 -2.02 -8.88
CA LEU A 130 -8.57 -1.30 -9.94
C LEU A 130 -9.16 -1.59 -11.32
N ARG A 131 -9.57 -2.83 -11.60
CA ARG A 131 -10.27 -3.17 -12.86
C ARG A 131 -11.65 -2.53 -12.93
N ARG A 132 -12.42 -2.51 -11.83
CA ARG A 132 -13.71 -1.81 -11.75
C ARG A 132 -13.54 -0.33 -12.05
N LEU A 133 -12.48 0.28 -11.57
CA LEU A 133 -12.12 1.68 -11.80
C LEU A 133 -11.41 1.92 -13.15
N ARG A 134 -11.26 0.90 -14.00
CA ARG A 134 -10.69 0.99 -15.35
C ARG A 134 -9.22 1.41 -15.41
N PHE A 135 -8.41 1.03 -14.41
CA PHE A 135 -6.97 1.20 -14.48
C PHE A 135 -6.34 0.34 -15.57
N ASP A 136 -5.23 0.83 -16.13
CA ASP A 136 -4.38 0.09 -17.06
C ASP A 136 -3.74 -1.13 -16.39
N ASN A 137 -3.35 -2.13 -17.22
CA ASN A 137 -2.82 -3.39 -16.74
C ASN A 137 -1.50 -3.22 -15.97
N ASP A 138 -0.66 -2.25 -16.33
CA ASP A 138 0.63 -2.01 -15.67
C ASP A 138 0.40 -1.46 -14.26
N THR A 139 -0.50 -0.49 -14.10
CA THR A 139 -0.92 0.01 -12.80
C THR A 139 -1.50 -1.13 -11.93
N VAL A 140 -2.39 -1.96 -12.49
CA VAL A 140 -2.97 -3.11 -11.78
C VAL A 140 -1.87 -4.07 -11.34
N ALA A 141 -0.93 -4.42 -12.22
CA ALA A 141 0.15 -5.36 -11.91
C ALA A 141 1.08 -4.83 -10.80
N VAL A 142 1.47 -3.56 -10.86
CA VAL A 142 2.36 -2.95 -9.85
C VAL A 142 1.66 -2.85 -8.50
N VAL A 143 0.47 -2.26 -8.46
CA VAL A 143 -0.24 -2.01 -7.20
C VAL A 143 -0.62 -3.31 -6.50
N THR A 144 -1.13 -4.31 -7.21
CA THR A 144 -1.52 -5.58 -6.59
C THR A 144 -0.33 -6.33 -6.00
N ARG A 145 0.85 -6.28 -6.65
CA ARG A 145 2.08 -6.86 -6.09
C ARG A 145 2.58 -6.10 -4.86
N LEU A 146 2.47 -4.76 -4.84
CA LEU A 146 2.79 -3.96 -3.66
C LEU A 146 1.86 -4.32 -2.49
N VAL A 147 0.56 -4.44 -2.73
CA VAL A 147 -0.42 -4.91 -1.73
C VAL A 147 -0.09 -6.31 -1.24
N ARG A 148 0.28 -7.23 -2.14
CA ARG A 148 0.62 -8.62 -1.80
C ARG A 148 1.82 -8.74 -0.87
N TYR A 149 2.80 -7.86 -1.02
CA TYR A 149 4.10 -7.98 -0.36
C TYR A 149 4.41 -6.83 0.61
N HIS A 150 3.44 -5.95 0.95
CA HIS A 150 3.68 -4.78 1.79
C HIS A 150 4.24 -5.13 3.19
N ASP A 151 3.84 -6.27 3.75
CA ASP A 151 4.29 -6.76 5.06
C ASP A 151 5.39 -7.83 4.99
N TYR A 152 5.87 -8.17 3.78
CA TYR A 152 6.84 -9.25 3.59
C TYR A 152 8.15 -8.99 4.36
N GLY A 153 8.50 -9.89 5.26
CA GLY A 153 9.76 -9.84 6.04
C GLY A 153 9.74 -8.85 7.21
N ASN A 154 8.58 -8.34 7.64
CA ASN A 154 8.49 -7.45 8.78
C ASN A 154 9.07 -8.05 10.08
N ASP A 155 8.88 -9.35 10.30
CA ASP A 155 9.34 -10.07 11.49
C ASP A 155 10.68 -10.79 11.27
N VAL A 156 11.40 -10.47 10.18
CA VAL A 156 12.65 -11.14 9.81
C VAL A 156 13.81 -10.16 9.86
N THR A 157 14.86 -10.50 10.59
CA THR A 157 16.16 -9.82 10.48
C THR A 157 16.85 -10.31 9.19
N PRO A 158 17.07 -9.43 8.20
CA PRO A 158 17.60 -9.84 6.90
C PRO A 158 19.09 -10.15 6.92
N ASP A 159 19.50 -11.01 6.00
CA ASP A 159 20.87 -11.15 5.50
C ASP A 159 20.85 -11.06 3.95
N LEU A 160 22.03 -11.01 3.32
CA LEU A 160 22.13 -10.93 1.85
C LEU A 160 21.42 -12.08 1.13
N ARG A 161 21.40 -13.28 1.72
CA ARG A 161 20.75 -14.46 1.13
C ARG A 161 19.23 -14.31 1.20
N ILE A 162 18.71 -13.80 2.32
CA ILE A 162 17.27 -13.52 2.51
C ILE A 162 16.84 -12.45 1.53
N VAL A 163 17.60 -11.36 1.40
CA VAL A 163 17.29 -10.26 0.47
C VAL A 163 17.26 -10.77 -0.98
N ARG A 164 18.25 -11.57 -1.41
CA ARG A 164 18.26 -12.16 -2.76
C ARG A 164 17.04 -13.03 -3.04
N ARG A 165 16.62 -13.84 -2.07
CA ARG A 165 15.40 -14.66 -2.19
C ARG A 165 14.15 -13.79 -2.29
N ALA A 166 14.07 -12.72 -1.50
CA ALA A 166 12.97 -11.77 -1.54
C ALA A 166 12.88 -11.08 -2.90
N VAL A 167 13.98 -10.56 -3.41
CA VAL A 167 14.03 -9.91 -4.74
C VAL A 167 13.64 -10.89 -5.85
N ASN A 168 14.14 -12.12 -5.82
CA ASN A 168 13.77 -13.14 -6.81
C ASN A 168 12.27 -13.52 -6.74
N LYS A 169 11.69 -13.53 -5.55
CA LYS A 169 10.27 -13.86 -5.34
C LYS A 169 9.35 -12.72 -5.74
N ILE A 170 9.71 -11.49 -5.36
CA ILE A 170 8.87 -10.30 -5.51
C ILE A 170 9.06 -9.66 -6.88
N GLY A 171 10.30 -9.70 -7.40
CA GLY A 171 10.72 -9.05 -8.64
C GLY A 171 11.55 -7.80 -8.39
N GLU A 172 12.56 -7.61 -9.23
CA GLU A 172 13.51 -6.48 -9.14
C GLU A 172 12.82 -5.11 -9.37
N ASP A 173 11.73 -5.11 -10.12
CA ASP A 173 10.92 -3.93 -10.44
C ASP A 173 10.04 -3.45 -9.27
N ILE A 174 9.57 -4.38 -8.43
CA ILE A 174 8.64 -4.08 -7.32
C ILE A 174 9.37 -3.94 -5.99
N PHE A 175 10.42 -4.74 -5.77
CA PHE A 175 11.08 -4.82 -4.48
C PHE A 175 11.53 -3.44 -3.92
N PRO A 176 12.16 -2.54 -4.70
CA PRO A 176 12.55 -1.22 -4.20
C PRO A 176 11.34 -0.32 -3.86
N LEU A 177 10.19 -0.52 -4.51
CA LEU A 177 8.97 0.24 -4.23
C LEU A 177 8.33 -0.15 -2.89
N LEU A 178 8.68 -1.31 -2.33
CA LEU A 178 8.20 -1.73 -1.01
C LEU A 178 8.81 -0.89 0.12
N PHE A 179 10.01 -0.32 -0.04
CA PHE A 179 10.63 0.48 1.02
C PHE A 179 9.80 1.69 1.41
N PRO A 180 9.38 2.58 0.48
CA PRO A 180 8.50 3.70 0.84
C PRO A 180 7.13 3.25 1.32
N VAL A 181 6.55 2.16 0.79
CA VAL A 181 5.27 1.61 1.25
C VAL A 181 5.37 1.15 2.70
N ARG A 182 6.38 0.35 3.05
CA ARG A 182 6.61 -0.14 4.42
C ARG A 182 6.93 1.01 5.39
N GLN A 183 7.70 2.00 4.96
CA GLN A 183 8.00 3.16 5.78
C GLN A 183 6.72 3.93 6.13
N ALA A 184 5.86 4.20 5.18
CA ALA A 184 4.60 4.91 5.39
C ALA A 184 3.67 4.12 6.32
N ASP A 185 3.56 2.81 6.15
CA ASP A 185 2.79 1.93 7.04
C ASP A 185 3.33 1.98 8.48
N ILE A 186 4.65 1.85 8.69
CA ILE A 186 5.28 1.92 10.03
C ILE A 186 5.01 3.27 10.68
N LEU A 187 5.14 4.39 9.95
CA LEU A 187 4.92 5.73 10.48
C LEU A 187 3.47 5.97 10.89
N ALA A 188 2.51 5.34 10.23
CA ALA A 188 1.09 5.40 10.56
C ALA A 188 0.68 4.48 11.75
N GLN A 189 1.52 3.55 12.16
CA GLN A 189 1.29 2.66 13.31
C GLN A 189 1.46 3.40 14.65
N SER A 190 1.28 2.68 15.76
CA SER A 190 1.61 3.17 17.10
C SER A 190 3.13 3.38 17.26
N ASP A 191 3.54 4.05 18.33
CA ASP A 191 4.97 4.23 18.63
C ASP A 191 5.66 2.95 19.13
N TYR A 192 4.86 1.88 19.36
CA TYR A 192 5.36 0.61 19.84
C TYR A 192 6.33 -0.04 18.84
N LEU A 193 7.56 -0.21 19.24
CA LEU A 193 8.68 -0.74 18.43
C LEU A 193 8.91 -0.01 17.10
N ARG A 194 8.49 1.27 16.98
CA ARG A 194 8.65 2.04 15.74
C ARG A 194 10.12 2.19 15.35
N ALA A 195 11.00 2.51 16.29
CA ALA A 195 12.42 2.66 16.04
C ALA A 195 13.04 1.36 15.49
N GLU A 196 12.77 0.25 16.15
CA GLU A 196 13.27 -1.08 15.75
C GLU A 196 12.76 -1.50 14.37
N LYS A 197 11.50 -1.19 14.05
CA LYS A 197 10.92 -1.46 12.73
C LYS A 197 11.60 -0.64 11.64
N LEU A 198 11.88 0.65 11.90
CA LEU A 198 12.57 1.53 10.96
C LEU A 198 14.04 1.11 10.78
N GLU A 199 14.73 0.73 11.85
CA GLU A 199 16.09 0.19 11.79
C GLU A 199 16.15 -1.11 10.97
N ASN A 200 15.19 -2.02 11.17
CA ASN A 200 15.10 -3.24 10.36
C ASN A 200 14.83 -2.92 8.88
N LEU A 201 13.93 -1.96 8.59
CA LEU A 201 13.66 -1.53 7.21
C LEU A 201 14.91 -0.93 6.55
N GLU A 202 15.68 -0.13 7.28
CA GLU A 202 16.93 0.44 6.79
C GLU A 202 17.99 -0.64 6.53
N LEU A 203 18.08 -1.67 7.38
CA LEU A 203 18.96 -2.82 7.14
C LEU A 203 18.56 -3.58 5.86
N TRP A 204 17.27 -3.80 5.62
CA TRP A 204 16.78 -4.38 4.36
C TRP A 204 17.24 -3.56 3.15
N LYS A 205 17.17 -2.24 3.23
CA LYS A 205 17.56 -1.32 2.16
C LYS A 205 19.08 -1.35 1.92
N GLN A 206 19.88 -1.27 2.97
CA GLN A 206 21.35 -1.33 2.87
C GLN A 206 21.81 -2.66 2.24
N LEU A 207 21.25 -3.78 2.67
CA LEU A 207 21.58 -5.09 2.10
C LEU A 207 21.13 -5.25 0.64
N TYR A 208 20.02 -4.59 0.25
CA TYR A 208 19.59 -4.54 -1.14
C TYR A 208 20.57 -3.72 -1.99
N GLU A 209 21.01 -2.56 -1.53
CA GLU A 209 22.03 -1.74 -2.20
C GLU A 209 23.37 -2.50 -2.34
N GLU A 210 23.84 -3.15 -1.28
CA GLU A 210 25.03 -4.01 -1.33
C GLU A 210 24.89 -5.16 -2.35
N MET A 211 23.71 -5.76 -2.42
CA MET A 211 23.41 -6.80 -3.41
C MET A 211 23.53 -6.27 -4.85
N LEU A 212 23.01 -5.08 -5.12
CA LEU A 212 23.08 -4.44 -6.44
C LEU A 212 24.52 -4.11 -6.83
N GLU A 213 25.32 -3.56 -5.90
CA GLU A 213 26.75 -3.27 -6.12
C GLU A 213 27.53 -4.55 -6.46
N LYS A 214 27.32 -5.63 -5.71
CA LYS A 214 27.95 -6.94 -6.00
C LYS A 214 27.55 -7.50 -7.35
N LYS A 215 26.27 -7.33 -7.77
CA LYS A 215 25.76 -7.76 -9.07
C LYS A 215 26.43 -6.96 -10.20
N GLN A 216 26.61 -5.65 -10.04
CA GLN A 216 27.32 -4.80 -10.99
C GLN A 216 28.79 -5.18 -11.12
N CYS A 217 29.48 -5.42 -10.00
CA CYS A 217 30.87 -5.85 -10.01
C CYS A 217 31.09 -7.19 -10.74
N VAL A 218 30.17 -8.14 -10.62
CA VAL A 218 30.23 -9.41 -11.36
C VAL A 218 30.01 -9.19 -12.86
N SER A 219 29.05 -8.34 -13.21
CA SER A 219 28.78 -7.97 -14.62
C SER A 219 29.97 -7.29 -15.29
N LEU A 220 30.64 -6.36 -14.59
CA LEU A 220 31.84 -5.70 -15.10
C LEU A 220 33.01 -6.65 -15.29
N LYS A 221 33.18 -7.64 -14.38
CA LYS A 221 34.21 -8.68 -14.53
C LYS A 221 33.95 -9.59 -15.72
N THR A 222 32.68 -9.90 -16.03
CA THR A 222 32.31 -10.67 -17.22
C THR A 222 32.48 -9.87 -18.51
N LEU A 223 32.37 -8.53 -18.46
CA LEU A 223 32.66 -7.65 -19.60
C LEU A 223 34.17 -7.39 -19.79
N ALA A 224 34.99 -7.54 -18.74
CA ALA A 224 36.45 -7.40 -18.80
C ALA A 224 37.18 -8.59 -19.49
N VAL A 225 36.48 -9.69 -19.73
CA VAL A 225 36.96 -10.73 -20.67
C VAL A 225 36.67 -10.26 -22.07
N THR A 226 37.60 -9.50 -22.62
CA THR A 226 37.55 -9.03 -24.01
C THR A 226 38.02 -10.13 -24.94
N GLY A 227 37.55 -10.14 -26.19
CA GLY A 227 37.95 -11.12 -27.21
C GLY A 227 39.44 -11.18 -27.51
N ARG A 228 40.31 -10.44 -26.81
CA ARG A 228 41.76 -10.58 -26.82
C ARG A 228 42.28 -11.71 -25.92
N ASP A 229 41.49 -12.17 -24.98
CA ASP A 229 41.82 -13.28 -24.08
C ASP A 229 41.40 -14.64 -24.69
N LEU A 230 40.88 -14.61 -25.93
CA LEU A 230 40.42 -15.79 -26.67
C LEU A 230 41.25 -16.08 -27.94
N ILE A 231 42.43 -15.44 -28.09
CA ILE A 231 43.37 -15.71 -29.20
C ILE A 231 44.63 -16.37 -28.69
#